data_cc11208c08d3a40f73d240d2802d6837
#
_entry.id   cc11208c08d3a40f73d240d2802d6837
#
_cell.length_a   1.000
_cell.length_b   1.000
_cell.length_c   1.000
_cell.angle_alpha   90.00
_cell.angle_beta   90.00
_cell.angle_gamma   90.00
#
_symmetry.space_group_name_H-M   'P 1'
#
loop_
_entity.id
_entity.type
_entity.pdbx_description
1 polymer ?
#
loop_
_entity_poly.entity_id
_entity_poly.type
_entity_poly.pdbx_seq_one_letter_code
_entity_poly.pdbx_strand_id
1 'polypeptide(L)'
;MSRTEAKAVPGGFVLLLGLIMTASLLLAESAHAEADPGISTTQTADHKPATVGQPHPFTVTVTNNSAPQHAGLKDFLPDNMQLVSAKPSQGSCGSGDHSTNGVECDLGNLPHGGSAMVEVVATPTRPGTAKNTALGGGEFGPVNRDEATITVHPAPE
;
A
#
# COMPACT_ATOMS: atom_id res chain seq x y z
N MET A 1 62.53 -47.60 66.83
CA MET A 1 62.01 -48.93 66.49
C MET A 1 60.62 -48.81 65.91
N SER A 2 60.37 -49.54 64.82
CA SER A 2 59.09 -49.79 64.11
C SER A 2 58.50 -48.59 63.38
N ARG A 3 58.73 -48.47 62.11
CA ARG A 3 58.09 -49.02 60.95
C ARG A 3 56.55 -49.03 61.03
N THR A 4 55.91 -48.26 60.28
CA THR A 4 54.69 -48.70 59.53
C THR A 4 54.51 -47.95 58.22
N GLU A 5 54.32 -48.73 57.25
CA GLU A 5 54.30 -48.43 55.84
C GLU A 5 53.08 -47.61 55.41
N ALA A 6 53.36 -46.74 54.44
CA ALA A 6 52.34 -46.08 53.67
C ALA A 6 51.72 -47.04 52.68
N LYS A 7 50.40 -47.22 52.79
CA LYS A 7 49.62 -47.95 51.79
C LYS A 7 48.94 -46.97 50.86
N ALA A 8 49.43 -46.95 49.67
CA ALA A 8 48.83 -46.20 48.62
C ALA A 8 47.41 -46.73 48.26
N VAL A 9 46.47 -45.88 48.18
CA VAL A 9 45.14 -46.16 47.61
C VAL A 9 45.10 -45.55 46.19
N PRO A 10 44.95 -46.34 45.14
CA PRO A 10 44.73 -45.83 43.80
C PRO A 10 43.22 -45.60 43.56
N GLY A 11 42.91 -44.60 42.88
CA GLY A 11 41.61 -44.49 42.25
C GLY A 11 40.65 -43.46 42.82
N GLY A 12 41.03 -42.21 42.81
CA GLY A 12 40.07 -41.10 42.85
C GLY A 12 39.62 -40.77 41.43
N PHE A 13 38.47 -41.22 41.10
CA PHE A 13 37.79 -40.84 39.88
C PHE A 13 37.38 -39.38 40.05
N VAL A 14 38.14 -38.48 39.46
CA VAL A 14 37.74 -37.07 39.40
C VAL A 14 36.64 -36.95 38.37
N LEU A 15 35.42 -36.93 38.87
CA LEU A 15 34.25 -36.55 38.08
C LEU A 15 34.38 -35.07 37.79
N LEU A 16 34.95 -34.73 36.60
CA LEU A 16 34.84 -33.41 36.05
C LEU A 16 33.36 -33.22 35.69
N LEU A 17 32.61 -32.58 36.61
CA LEU A 17 31.33 -31.97 36.21
C LEU A 17 31.64 -30.85 35.22
N GLY A 18 31.58 -31.20 33.94
CA GLY A 18 31.53 -30.22 32.89
C GLY A 18 30.27 -29.42 33.03
N LEU A 19 30.41 -28.21 33.56
CA LEU A 19 29.40 -27.18 33.51
C LEU A 19 29.18 -26.80 32.05
N ILE A 20 28.27 -27.51 31.39
CA ILE A 20 27.79 -27.10 30.06
C ILE A 20 26.97 -25.84 30.29
N MET A 21 27.64 -24.70 30.23
CA MET A 21 26.94 -23.45 30.01
C MET A 21 26.34 -23.51 28.61
N THR A 22 25.10 -23.97 28.54
CA THR A 22 24.25 -23.70 27.36
C THR A 22 24.02 -22.20 27.31
N ALA A 23 24.86 -21.51 26.59
CA ALA A 23 24.55 -20.17 26.15
C ALA A 23 23.29 -20.28 25.32
N SER A 24 22.14 -20.06 25.95
CA SER A 24 20.90 -19.77 25.24
C SER A 24 21.13 -18.46 24.53
N LEU A 25 21.50 -18.57 23.26
CA LEU A 25 21.50 -17.47 22.31
C LEU A 25 20.01 -17.09 22.17
N LEU A 26 19.56 -16.14 22.97
CA LEU A 26 18.31 -15.43 22.74
C LEU A 26 18.53 -14.70 21.41
N LEU A 27 18.13 -15.38 20.33
CA LEU A 27 17.82 -14.70 19.09
C LEU A 27 16.68 -13.74 19.43
N ALA A 28 17.03 -12.49 19.72
CA ALA A 28 16.07 -11.42 19.64
C ALA A 28 15.62 -11.41 18.18
N GLU A 29 14.50 -12.07 17.89
CA GLU A 29 13.74 -11.79 16.70
C GLU A 29 13.45 -10.30 16.76
N SER A 30 14.18 -9.55 15.95
CA SER A 30 13.79 -8.18 15.64
C SER A 30 12.41 -8.33 15.02
N ALA A 31 11.37 -8.04 15.81
CA ALA A 31 10.08 -7.78 15.26
C ALA A 31 10.30 -6.65 14.27
N HIS A 32 10.39 -6.98 12.99
CA HIS A 32 10.24 -6.00 11.94
C HIS A 32 8.85 -5.44 12.20
N ALA A 33 8.78 -4.22 12.72
CA ALA A 33 7.55 -3.47 12.67
C ALA A 33 7.19 -3.44 11.19
N GLU A 34 6.16 -4.19 10.80
CA GLU A 34 5.59 -4.06 9.47
C GLU A 34 5.31 -2.58 9.30
N ALA A 35 5.82 -2.01 8.20
CA ALA A 35 5.53 -0.63 7.87
C ALA A 35 4.01 -0.49 7.88
N ASP A 36 3.51 0.55 8.55
CA ASP A 36 2.08 0.85 8.60
C ASP A 36 1.53 0.75 7.18
N PRO A 37 0.57 -0.13 6.89
CA PRO A 37 0.03 -0.32 5.55
C PRO A 37 -0.61 0.97 4.99
N GLY A 38 -0.86 1.96 5.84
CA GLY A 38 -1.32 3.28 5.44
C GLY A 38 -2.58 3.24 4.59
N ILE A 39 -2.58 4.01 3.52
CA ILE A 39 -3.65 4.05 2.52
C ILE A 39 -3.36 3.05 1.40
N SER A 40 -4.36 2.28 1.00
CA SER A 40 -4.35 1.54 -0.26
C SER A 40 -5.29 2.20 -1.27
N THR A 41 -4.89 2.16 -2.54
CA THR A 41 -5.66 2.74 -3.64
C THR A 41 -5.85 1.67 -4.70
N THR A 42 -7.07 1.51 -5.17
CA THR A 42 -7.39 0.64 -6.30
C THR A 42 -8.19 1.41 -7.33
N GLN A 43 -7.92 1.17 -8.60
CA GLN A 43 -8.61 1.81 -9.70
C GLN A 43 -9.10 0.78 -10.70
N THR A 44 -10.34 0.95 -11.15
CA THR A 44 -10.94 0.12 -12.20
C THR A 44 -11.57 1.02 -13.25
N ALA A 45 -11.47 0.62 -14.52
CA ALA A 45 -12.23 1.21 -15.61
C ALA A 45 -13.52 0.42 -15.85
N ASP A 46 -14.53 1.06 -16.44
CA ASP A 46 -15.70 0.33 -16.94
C ASP A 46 -15.27 -0.70 -18.01
N HIS A 47 -15.95 -1.84 -18.02
CA HIS A 47 -15.69 -2.92 -18.98
C HIS A 47 -16.21 -2.60 -20.40
N LYS A 48 -16.98 -1.54 -20.58
CA LYS A 48 -17.43 -1.11 -21.91
C LYS A 48 -16.27 -0.59 -22.73
N PRO A 49 -16.26 -0.80 -24.06
CA PRO A 49 -15.26 -0.20 -24.92
C PRO A 49 -15.28 1.33 -24.80
N ALA A 50 -14.11 1.91 -24.57
CA ALA A 50 -13.96 3.36 -24.60
C ALA A 50 -13.97 3.84 -26.07
N THR A 51 -14.72 4.90 -26.35
CA THR A 51 -14.87 5.44 -27.72
C THR A 51 -14.69 6.95 -27.68
N VAL A 52 -13.99 7.49 -28.66
CA VAL A 52 -13.80 8.94 -28.79
C VAL A 52 -15.16 9.67 -28.74
N GLY A 53 -15.23 10.70 -27.89
CA GLY A 53 -16.42 11.51 -27.70
C GLY A 53 -17.47 10.92 -26.74
N GLN A 54 -17.29 9.70 -26.26
CA GLN A 54 -18.21 9.08 -25.30
C GLN A 54 -17.63 9.10 -23.89
N PRO A 55 -18.38 9.55 -22.87
CA PRO A 55 -17.93 9.50 -21.49
C PRO A 55 -17.61 8.07 -21.04
N HIS A 56 -16.46 7.92 -20.37
CA HIS A 56 -15.99 6.63 -19.83
C HIS A 56 -15.68 6.78 -18.34
N PRO A 57 -16.34 6.00 -17.46
CA PRO A 57 -16.11 6.09 -16.03
C PRO A 57 -14.96 5.22 -15.55
N PHE A 58 -14.23 5.75 -14.56
CA PHE A 58 -13.28 5.05 -13.71
C PHE A 58 -13.79 5.10 -12.29
N THR A 59 -13.56 4.04 -11.54
CA THR A 59 -13.84 4.01 -10.11
C THR A 59 -12.53 3.87 -9.36
N VAL A 60 -12.24 4.83 -8.49
CA VAL A 60 -11.11 4.79 -7.57
C VAL A 60 -11.61 4.53 -6.17
N THR A 61 -11.02 3.56 -5.47
CA THR A 61 -11.31 3.26 -4.07
C THR A 61 -10.06 3.52 -3.24
N VAL A 62 -10.20 4.34 -2.22
CA VAL A 62 -9.15 4.66 -1.25
C VAL A 62 -9.54 4.04 0.08
N THR A 63 -8.72 3.16 0.62
CA THR A 63 -8.98 2.45 1.87
C THR A 63 -7.91 2.76 2.90
N ASN A 64 -8.33 3.07 4.12
CA ASN A 64 -7.42 3.27 5.24
C ASN A 64 -7.18 1.94 5.99
N ASN A 65 -5.95 1.44 5.95
CA ASN A 65 -5.55 0.20 6.62
C ASN A 65 -4.81 0.44 7.95
N SER A 66 -4.68 1.70 8.35
CA SER A 66 -3.99 2.13 9.57
C SER A 66 -4.93 2.79 10.59
N ALA A 67 -4.40 3.50 11.56
CA ALA A 67 -5.19 4.30 12.50
C ALA A 67 -6.09 5.31 11.76
N PRO A 68 -7.21 5.74 12.34
CA PRO A 68 -8.06 6.76 11.72
C PRO A 68 -7.25 7.97 11.30
N GLN A 69 -7.38 8.38 10.05
CA GLN A 69 -6.61 9.48 9.47
C GLN A 69 -7.37 10.19 8.36
N HIS A 70 -6.95 11.41 8.07
CA HIS A 70 -7.40 12.15 6.92
C HIS A 70 -6.83 11.54 5.64
N ALA A 71 -7.65 11.39 4.59
CA ALA A 71 -7.26 10.81 3.33
C ALA A 71 -7.58 11.72 2.15
N GLY A 72 -6.74 11.66 1.15
CA GLY A 72 -6.88 12.40 -0.09
C GLY A 72 -6.60 11.52 -1.32
N LEU A 73 -7.02 12.01 -2.46
CA LEU A 73 -6.80 11.38 -3.76
C LEU A 73 -6.38 12.44 -4.78
N LYS A 74 -5.36 12.11 -5.57
CA LYS A 74 -5.06 12.80 -6.83
C LYS A 74 -5.21 11.81 -7.98
N ASP A 75 -5.93 12.20 -9.01
CA ASP A 75 -6.14 11.39 -10.20
C ASP A 75 -5.66 12.15 -11.43
N PHE A 76 -4.83 11.51 -12.24
CA PHE A 76 -4.17 12.12 -13.41
C PHE A 76 -4.63 11.42 -14.66
N LEU A 77 -5.45 12.13 -15.43
CA LEU A 77 -5.91 11.67 -16.73
C LEU A 77 -4.81 11.85 -17.79
N PRO A 78 -4.71 10.92 -18.77
CA PRO A 78 -3.80 11.07 -19.88
C PRO A 78 -4.25 12.16 -20.85
N ASP A 79 -3.34 12.63 -21.70
CA ASP A 79 -3.57 13.74 -22.66
C ASP A 79 -4.66 13.47 -23.69
N ASN A 80 -5.01 12.21 -23.92
CA ASN A 80 -6.07 11.84 -24.84
C ASN A 80 -7.44 11.66 -24.16
N MET A 81 -7.59 12.14 -22.94
CA MET A 81 -8.85 12.18 -22.20
C MET A 81 -9.09 13.56 -21.59
N GLN A 82 -10.34 13.94 -21.45
CA GLN A 82 -10.77 15.18 -20.81
C GLN A 82 -11.70 14.88 -19.63
N LEU A 83 -11.43 15.47 -18.47
CA LEU A 83 -12.28 15.34 -17.30
C LEU A 83 -13.68 15.89 -17.56
N VAL A 84 -14.71 15.12 -17.21
CA VAL A 84 -16.11 15.52 -17.21
C VAL A 84 -16.60 15.77 -15.79
N SER A 85 -16.35 14.83 -14.89
CA SER A 85 -16.78 14.94 -13.48
C SER A 85 -15.96 14.03 -12.58
N ALA A 86 -15.90 14.40 -11.30
CA ALA A 86 -15.41 13.56 -10.24
C ALA A 86 -16.41 13.65 -9.07
N LYS A 87 -16.91 12.48 -8.63
CA LYS A 87 -17.92 12.39 -7.57
C LYS A 87 -17.42 11.48 -6.47
N PRO A 88 -17.01 12.02 -5.31
CA PRO A 88 -16.63 11.22 -4.17
C PRO A 88 -17.85 10.72 -3.39
N SER A 89 -17.73 9.55 -2.74
CA SER A 89 -18.74 9.04 -1.80
C SER A 89 -18.80 9.84 -0.50
N GLN A 90 -17.70 10.52 -0.15
CA GLN A 90 -17.58 11.48 0.94
C GLN A 90 -16.51 12.51 0.63
N GLY A 91 -16.57 13.66 1.31
CA GLY A 91 -15.66 14.76 1.06
C GLY A 91 -15.99 15.55 -0.20
N SER A 92 -15.00 16.09 -0.86
CA SER A 92 -15.17 16.92 -2.04
C SER A 92 -14.00 16.75 -3.02
N CYS A 93 -14.28 16.97 -4.31
CA CYS A 93 -13.27 17.00 -5.35
C CYS A 93 -13.27 18.35 -6.04
N GLY A 94 -12.09 18.81 -6.46
CA GLY A 94 -11.88 20.00 -7.26
C GLY A 94 -10.99 19.69 -8.46
N SER A 95 -10.85 20.65 -9.39
CA SER A 95 -9.82 20.56 -10.42
C SER A 95 -8.46 20.56 -9.75
N GLY A 96 -7.63 19.59 -10.08
CA GLY A 96 -6.24 19.53 -9.59
C GLY A 96 -5.46 20.77 -9.98
N ASP A 97 -4.28 20.91 -9.36
CA ASP A 97 -3.40 22.06 -9.58
C ASP A 97 -3.22 22.31 -11.09
N HIS A 98 -3.30 23.57 -11.47
CA HIS A 98 -3.53 24.13 -12.82
C HIS A 98 -2.66 23.61 -13.99
N SER A 99 -1.75 22.69 -13.75
CA SER A 99 -0.83 22.15 -14.75
C SER A 99 -1.19 20.75 -15.23
N THR A 100 -2.19 20.10 -14.65
CA THR A 100 -2.49 18.69 -14.92
C THR A 100 -3.95 18.47 -15.27
N ASN A 101 -4.18 17.68 -16.30
CA ASN A 101 -5.50 17.16 -16.63
C ASN A 101 -5.88 16.10 -15.59
N GLY A 102 -6.51 16.52 -14.49
CA GLY A 102 -6.82 15.63 -13.39
C GLY A 102 -7.72 16.26 -12.33
N VAL A 103 -7.90 15.54 -11.26
CA VAL A 103 -8.73 15.91 -10.12
C VAL A 103 -7.99 15.69 -8.81
N GLU A 104 -8.25 16.55 -7.85
CA GLU A 104 -7.80 16.41 -6.48
C GLU A 104 -9.02 16.33 -5.55
N CYS A 105 -9.06 15.30 -4.69
CA CYS A 105 -10.16 15.08 -3.76
C CYS A 105 -9.64 15.08 -2.32
N ASP A 106 -10.34 15.82 -1.48
CA ASP A 106 -10.29 15.69 -0.03
C ASP A 106 -11.38 14.70 0.38
N LEU A 107 -11.00 13.53 0.87
CA LEU A 107 -11.92 12.46 1.26
C LEU A 107 -12.31 12.53 2.75
N GLY A 108 -11.69 13.45 3.50
CA GLY A 108 -11.92 13.57 4.94
C GLY A 108 -11.34 12.42 5.74
N ASN A 109 -11.83 12.26 6.97
CA ASN A 109 -11.33 11.23 7.87
C ASN A 109 -11.91 9.85 7.51
N LEU A 110 -11.04 8.87 7.35
CA LEU A 110 -11.36 7.47 7.20
C LEU A 110 -11.00 6.71 8.48
N PRO A 111 -11.95 5.96 9.08
CA PRO A 111 -11.62 5.07 10.19
C PRO A 111 -10.75 3.91 9.69
N HIS A 112 -10.15 3.14 10.61
CA HIS A 112 -9.46 1.90 10.26
C HIS A 112 -10.40 0.96 9.48
N GLY A 113 -9.95 0.48 8.33
CA GLY A 113 -10.74 -0.34 7.41
C GLY A 113 -11.81 0.43 6.62
N GLY A 114 -11.95 1.74 6.85
CA GLY A 114 -12.87 2.59 6.11
C GLY A 114 -12.38 2.90 4.71
N SER A 115 -13.33 3.05 3.77
CA SER A 115 -13.04 3.36 2.37
C SER A 115 -13.89 4.51 1.87
N ALA A 116 -13.33 5.29 0.95
CA ALA A 116 -14.05 6.24 0.12
C ALA A 116 -13.88 5.87 -1.35
N MET A 117 -14.95 6.03 -2.12
CA MET A 117 -14.94 5.80 -3.57
C MET A 117 -15.06 7.13 -4.29
N VAL A 118 -14.37 7.24 -5.41
CA VAL A 118 -14.49 8.39 -6.32
C VAL A 118 -14.79 7.87 -7.72
N GLU A 119 -15.93 8.28 -8.27
CA GLU A 119 -16.23 8.07 -9.69
C GLU A 119 -15.64 9.21 -10.49
N VAL A 120 -14.68 8.90 -11.36
CA VAL A 120 -14.06 9.85 -12.28
C VAL A 120 -14.57 9.56 -13.68
N VAL A 121 -15.28 10.50 -14.29
CA VAL A 121 -15.77 10.37 -15.65
C VAL A 121 -14.95 11.24 -16.56
N ALA A 122 -14.38 10.64 -17.62
CA ALA A 122 -13.59 11.34 -18.60
C ALA A 122 -14.02 10.95 -20.03
N THR A 123 -13.91 11.90 -20.97
CA THR A 123 -14.23 11.67 -22.37
C THR A 123 -12.93 11.55 -23.16
N PRO A 124 -12.71 10.42 -23.86
CA PRO A 124 -11.60 10.29 -24.78
C PRO A 124 -11.69 11.29 -25.96
N THR A 125 -10.59 11.93 -26.27
CA THR A 125 -10.48 12.94 -27.34
C THR A 125 -9.79 12.40 -28.58
N ARG A 126 -9.02 11.32 -28.44
CA ARG A 126 -8.27 10.66 -29.53
C ARG A 126 -8.23 9.14 -29.28
N PRO A 127 -8.22 8.32 -30.34
CA PRO A 127 -8.05 6.89 -30.21
C PRO A 127 -6.63 6.54 -29.73
N GLY A 128 -6.46 5.33 -29.18
CA GLY A 128 -5.19 4.82 -28.70
C GLY A 128 -5.27 4.33 -27.25
N THR A 129 -4.14 4.10 -26.63
CA THR A 129 -4.06 3.70 -25.23
C THR A 129 -4.25 4.90 -24.32
N ALA A 130 -5.10 4.78 -23.34
CA ALA A 130 -5.29 5.76 -22.28
C ALA A 130 -4.98 5.10 -20.92
N LYS A 131 -4.05 5.69 -20.18
CA LYS A 131 -3.65 5.22 -18.85
C LYS A 131 -3.97 6.30 -17.83
N ASN A 132 -4.97 6.02 -16.98
CA ASN A 132 -5.31 6.87 -15.86
C ASN A 132 -4.52 6.44 -14.62
N THR A 133 -4.04 7.39 -13.82
CA THR A 133 -3.21 7.15 -12.65
C THR A 133 -3.84 7.78 -11.43
N ALA A 134 -4.13 6.97 -10.43
CA ALA A 134 -4.66 7.41 -9.14
C ALA A 134 -3.59 7.31 -8.05
N LEU A 135 -3.48 8.37 -7.24
CA LEU A 135 -2.58 8.45 -6.09
C LEU A 135 -3.42 8.73 -4.83
N GLY A 136 -3.59 7.72 -3.98
CA GLY A 136 -4.20 7.88 -2.66
C GLY A 136 -3.14 8.12 -1.61
N GLY A 137 -3.41 9.00 -0.66
CA GLY A 137 -2.51 9.31 0.43
C GLY A 137 -3.25 9.72 1.69
N GLY A 138 -2.56 9.65 2.81
CA GLY A 138 -3.06 10.06 4.11
C GLY A 138 -1.96 10.78 4.91
N GLU A 139 -2.25 11.03 6.19
CA GLU A 139 -1.28 11.66 7.10
C GLU A 139 -0.16 10.69 7.49
N PHE A 140 -0.44 9.37 7.43
CA PHE A 140 0.50 8.33 7.83
C PHE A 140 0.76 7.38 6.67
N GLY A 141 2.02 7.06 6.47
CA GLY A 141 2.46 6.12 5.45
C GLY A 141 2.72 6.73 4.07
N PRO A 142 3.18 5.92 3.14
CA PRO A 142 3.49 6.35 1.78
C PRO A 142 2.22 6.60 0.96
N VAL A 143 2.35 7.41 -0.07
CA VAL A 143 1.34 7.54 -1.12
C VAL A 143 1.25 6.21 -1.87
N ASN A 144 0.05 5.71 -2.04
CA ASN A 144 -0.24 4.48 -2.77
C ASN A 144 -0.78 4.82 -4.17
N ARG A 145 -0.29 4.11 -5.17
CA ARG A 145 -0.60 4.35 -6.58
C ARG A 145 -1.26 3.15 -7.22
N ASP A 146 -2.26 3.40 -8.03
CA ASP A 146 -2.82 2.41 -8.95
C ASP A 146 -3.11 3.01 -10.33
N GLU A 147 -3.20 2.18 -11.36
CA GLU A 147 -3.37 2.60 -12.74
C GLU A 147 -4.43 1.76 -13.44
N ALA A 148 -5.30 2.41 -14.19
CA ALA A 148 -6.21 1.75 -15.11
C ALA A 148 -5.84 2.11 -16.55
N THR A 149 -5.65 1.08 -17.37
CA THR A 149 -5.32 1.24 -18.79
C THR A 149 -6.47 0.74 -19.64
N ILE A 150 -6.91 1.55 -20.58
CA ILE A 150 -7.98 1.25 -21.54
C ILE A 150 -7.50 1.49 -22.96
N THR A 151 -8.15 0.80 -23.92
CA THR A 151 -8.01 1.09 -25.35
C THR A 151 -9.19 1.93 -25.79
N VAL A 152 -8.89 3.09 -26.40
CA VAL A 152 -9.87 3.99 -26.96
C VAL A 152 -10.02 3.72 -28.44
N HIS A 153 -11.23 3.43 -28.86
CA HIS A 153 -11.60 3.23 -30.26
C HIS A 153 -12.03 4.54 -30.94
N PRO A 154 -11.84 4.68 -32.25
CA PRO A 154 -12.40 5.80 -33.01
C PRO A 154 -13.91 5.91 -32.81
N ALA A 155 -14.44 7.13 -32.99
CA ALA A 155 -15.88 7.31 -33.13
C ALA A 155 -16.39 6.54 -34.35
N PRO A 156 -17.60 5.94 -34.28
CA PRO A 156 -18.24 5.37 -35.50
C PRO A 156 -18.48 6.47 -36.54
N GLU A 157 -18.28 6.12 -37.80
CA GLU A 157 -18.61 6.98 -38.92
C GLU A 157 -20.13 7.12 -39.11
#